data_293a31aafd8075e0fd53ac03daa150a0
#
_entry.id   293a31aafd8075e0fd53ac03daa150a0
#
_cell.length_a   1.000
_cell.length_b   1.000
_cell.length_c   1.000
_cell.angle_alpha   90.00
_cell.angle_beta   90.00
_cell.angle_gamma   90.00
#
_symmetry.space_group_name_H-M   'P 1'
#
loop_
_entity.id
_entity.type
_entity.pdbx_description
1 polymer ?
#
loop_
_entity_poly.entity_id
_entity_poly.type
_entity_poly.pdbx_seq_one_letter_code
_entity_poly.pdbx_strand_id
1 'polypeptide(L)'
;REAAGFEEVMKDAGYNAIVKHPAEITAEAQITLINELVAQKVSGIAIAANDFDALETALKAAMDAGIKVVSCDSSCNPASRMTHINQAGVQEVAQCLVDATYDLLGGEGDWAILSATSIATNQNAWIDAMKEILKDEKYAKMNLVEIAYGDDEQQKSVDETKALLQNYPNLKLINAPTTVGIAAAAKVITDEGLQGKVIVTGLGLPSEMAEFMTGDNPACPYMFLWNPIDVGRSAAYALIEMVNGSLTGATGESFTAKNGTTYTVTDAGDGGTEIIIGPPFE
;
A
#
# COMPACT_ATOMS: atom_id res chain seq x y z
N ARG A 1 -4.88 -0.32 -11.28
CA ARG A 1 -3.69 0.19 -12.02
C ARG A 1 -2.57 -0.83 -12.07
N GLU A 2 -2.30 -1.56 -11.01
CA GLU A 2 -1.32 -2.67 -10.97
C GLU A 2 -1.62 -3.73 -12.03
N ALA A 3 -2.88 -4.13 -12.16
CA ALA A 3 -3.30 -5.07 -13.18
C ALA A 3 -2.86 -4.67 -14.60
N ALA A 4 -2.88 -3.36 -14.92
CA ALA A 4 -2.45 -2.89 -16.23
C ALA A 4 -0.95 -3.13 -16.48
N GLY A 5 -0.11 -2.90 -15.46
CA GLY A 5 1.34 -3.21 -15.54
C GLY A 5 1.60 -4.72 -15.64
N PHE A 6 0.85 -5.51 -14.90
CA PHE A 6 0.94 -6.96 -14.95
C PHE A 6 0.55 -7.51 -16.34
N GLU A 7 -0.59 -7.08 -16.88
CA GLU A 7 -1.07 -7.49 -18.21
C GLU A 7 -0.11 -7.07 -19.33
N GLU A 8 0.47 -5.87 -19.25
CA GLU A 8 1.46 -5.37 -20.20
C GLU A 8 2.66 -6.32 -20.31
N VAL A 9 3.28 -6.64 -19.17
CA VAL A 9 4.46 -7.52 -19.13
C VAL A 9 4.12 -8.93 -19.57
N MET A 10 3.00 -9.49 -19.11
CA MET A 10 2.57 -10.84 -19.51
C MET A 10 2.33 -10.94 -21.01
N LYS A 11 1.67 -9.96 -21.60
CA LYS A 11 1.45 -9.88 -23.05
C LYS A 11 2.76 -9.80 -23.81
N ASP A 12 3.69 -8.95 -23.40
CA ASP A 12 4.99 -8.77 -24.05
C ASP A 12 5.88 -10.01 -23.94
N ALA A 13 5.68 -10.81 -22.91
CA ALA A 13 6.38 -12.08 -22.71
C ALA A 13 5.66 -13.28 -23.37
N GLY A 14 4.50 -13.07 -23.97
CA GLY A 14 3.71 -14.12 -24.63
C GLY A 14 2.90 -15.00 -23.67
N TYR A 15 2.67 -14.54 -22.44
CA TYR A 15 1.83 -15.20 -21.45
C TYR A 15 0.39 -14.67 -21.50
N ASN A 16 -0.56 -15.47 -21.04
CA ASN A 16 -1.95 -15.06 -20.85
C ASN A 16 -2.15 -14.56 -19.43
N ALA A 17 -2.57 -13.31 -19.26
CA ALA A 17 -2.94 -12.73 -17.98
C ALA A 17 -4.45 -12.89 -17.74
N ILE A 18 -4.81 -13.29 -16.52
CA ILE A 18 -6.20 -13.37 -16.03
C ILE A 18 -6.28 -12.44 -14.83
N VAL A 19 -6.98 -11.32 -14.97
CA VAL A 19 -7.21 -10.37 -13.86
C VAL A 19 -8.57 -10.66 -13.23
N LYS A 20 -8.57 -10.79 -11.92
CA LYS A 20 -9.76 -11.00 -11.09
C LYS A 20 -9.84 -9.93 -10.00
N HIS A 21 -11.03 -9.39 -9.81
CA HIS A 21 -11.34 -8.49 -8.71
C HIS A 21 -12.47 -9.11 -7.89
N PRO A 22 -12.32 -9.25 -6.56
CA PRO A 22 -13.41 -9.71 -5.72
C PRO A 22 -14.55 -8.67 -5.72
N ALA A 23 -15.79 -9.15 -5.60
CA ALA A 23 -16.95 -8.26 -5.53
C ALA A 23 -17.00 -7.49 -4.20
N GLU A 24 -16.41 -8.05 -3.15
CA GLU A 24 -16.30 -7.48 -1.82
C GLU A 24 -14.84 -7.57 -1.35
N ILE A 25 -14.39 -6.58 -0.56
CA ILE A 25 -13.03 -6.55 0.00
C ILE A 25 -12.98 -7.47 1.23
N THR A 26 -13.08 -8.78 0.99
CA THR A 26 -13.04 -9.81 2.04
C THR A 26 -12.08 -10.94 1.66
N ALA A 27 -11.54 -11.61 2.67
CA ALA A 27 -10.70 -12.79 2.46
C ALA A 27 -11.48 -13.92 1.78
N GLU A 28 -12.72 -14.16 2.14
CA GLU A 28 -13.59 -15.20 1.57
C GLU A 28 -13.81 -15.01 0.08
N ALA A 29 -14.04 -13.76 -0.35
CA ALA A 29 -14.18 -13.45 -1.77
C ALA A 29 -12.88 -13.74 -2.53
N GLN A 30 -11.70 -13.41 -1.96
CA GLN A 30 -10.42 -13.74 -2.56
C GLN A 30 -10.15 -15.26 -2.58
N ILE A 31 -10.47 -15.99 -1.51
CA ILE A 31 -10.33 -17.47 -1.47
C ILE A 31 -11.12 -18.10 -2.60
N THR A 32 -12.33 -17.64 -2.88
CA THR A 32 -13.15 -18.13 -3.99
C THR A 32 -12.42 -17.97 -5.32
N LEU A 33 -11.84 -16.78 -5.58
CA LEU A 33 -11.10 -16.50 -6.81
C LEU A 33 -9.78 -17.30 -6.91
N ILE A 34 -9.07 -17.49 -5.79
CA ILE A 34 -7.88 -18.35 -5.74
C ILE A 34 -8.24 -19.78 -6.14
N ASN A 35 -9.29 -20.33 -5.57
CA ASN A 35 -9.75 -21.69 -5.89
C ASN A 35 -10.16 -21.84 -7.36
N GLU A 36 -10.80 -20.83 -7.95
CA GLU A 36 -11.10 -20.81 -9.39
C GLU A 36 -9.82 -20.85 -10.24
N LEU A 37 -8.78 -20.07 -9.88
CA LEU A 37 -7.51 -20.05 -10.60
C LEU A 37 -6.76 -21.39 -10.46
N VAL A 38 -6.80 -22.01 -9.27
CA VAL A 38 -6.25 -23.36 -9.05
C VAL A 38 -6.95 -24.37 -9.93
N ALA A 39 -8.29 -24.33 -10.02
CA ALA A 39 -9.07 -25.22 -10.89
C ALA A 39 -8.75 -25.01 -12.39
N GLN A 40 -8.40 -23.78 -12.79
CA GLN A 40 -7.95 -23.44 -14.14
C GLN A 40 -6.49 -23.85 -14.41
N LYS A 41 -5.76 -24.32 -13.40
CA LYS A 41 -4.36 -24.74 -13.49
C LYS A 41 -3.45 -23.66 -14.05
N VAL A 42 -3.61 -22.43 -13.55
CA VAL A 42 -2.70 -21.33 -13.91
C VAL A 42 -1.27 -21.65 -13.46
N SER A 43 -0.27 -21.09 -14.14
CA SER A 43 1.15 -21.33 -13.80
C SER A 43 1.60 -20.51 -12.60
N GLY A 44 0.96 -19.36 -12.34
CA GLY A 44 1.30 -18.48 -11.24
C GLY A 44 0.16 -17.56 -10.83
N ILE A 45 0.21 -17.07 -9.60
CA ILE A 45 -0.73 -16.13 -9.00
C ILE A 45 0.05 -14.97 -8.39
N ALA A 46 -0.30 -13.73 -8.74
CA ALA A 46 0.06 -12.52 -8.03
C ALA A 46 -1.16 -12.01 -7.27
N ILE A 47 -1.03 -11.71 -5.99
CA ILE A 47 -2.15 -11.32 -5.13
C ILE A 47 -1.82 -10.12 -4.23
N ALA A 48 -2.71 -9.14 -4.19
CA ALA A 48 -2.78 -8.16 -3.11
C ALA A 48 -3.76 -8.68 -2.06
N ALA A 49 -3.27 -9.08 -0.90
CA ALA A 49 -4.06 -9.81 0.09
C ALA A 49 -4.92 -8.87 0.93
N ASN A 50 -6.21 -9.18 1.06
CA ASN A 50 -7.12 -8.43 1.94
C ASN A 50 -6.94 -8.77 3.43
N ASP A 51 -6.33 -9.92 3.73
CA ASP A 51 -6.01 -10.37 5.07
C ASP A 51 -4.70 -11.14 5.06
N PHE A 52 -3.87 -10.93 6.09
CA PHE A 52 -2.53 -11.49 6.16
C PHE A 52 -2.51 -13.01 6.29
N ASP A 53 -3.37 -13.57 7.12
CA ASP A 53 -3.38 -14.98 7.48
C ASP A 53 -4.51 -15.78 6.83
N ALA A 54 -5.67 -15.17 6.62
CA ALA A 54 -6.88 -15.89 6.21
C ALA A 54 -6.75 -16.61 4.84
N LEU A 55 -5.84 -16.15 3.96
CA LEU A 55 -5.61 -16.74 2.65
C LEU A 55 -4.65 -17.95 2.68
N GLU A 56 -4.02 -18.26 3.82
CA GLU A 56 -2.93 -19.24 3.91
C GLU A 56 -3.32 -20.60 3.33
N THR A 57 -4.45 -21.16 3.76
CA THR A 57 -4.87 -22.49 3.31
C THR A 57 -5.05 -22.56 1.78
N ALA A 58 -5.69 -21.56 1.18
CA ALA A 58 -5.94 -21.53 -0.26
C ALA A 58 -4.65 -21.31 -1.07
N LEU A 59 -3.77 -20.43 -0.64
CA LEU A 59 -2.52 -20.14 -1.34
C LEU A 59 -1.50 -21.28 -1.18
N LYS A 60 -1.44 -21.94 0.00
CA LYS A 60 -0.63 -23.16 0.16
C LYS A 60 -1.12 -24.28 -0.74
N ALA A 61 -2.43 -24.49 -0.83
CA ALA A 61 -2.99 -25.46 -1.76
C ALA A 61 -2.63 -25.15 -3.22
N ALA A 62 -2.59 -23.87 -3.61
CA ALA A 62 -2.11 -23.46 -4.93
C ALA A 62 -0.64 -23.83 -5.14
N MET A 63 0.23 -23.52 -4.16
CA MET A 63 1.66 -23.86 -4.22
C MET A 63 1.90 -25.37 -4.24
N ASP A 64 1.15 -26.16 -3.46
CA ASP A 64 1.20 -27.63 -3.46
C ASP A 64 0.78 -28.23 -4.81
N ALA A 65 -0.09 -27.53 -5.54
CA ALA A 65 -0.45 -27.87 -6.92
C ALA A 65 0.60 -27.43 -7.97
N GLY A 66 1.74 -26.86 -7.54
CA GLY A 66 2.82 -26.42 -8.40
C GLY A 66 2.68 -24.99 -8.94
N ILE A 67 1.65 -24.26 -8.53
CA ILE A 67 1.42 -22.85 -8.92
C ILE A 67 2.40 -21.95 -8.17
N LYS A 68 3.07 -21.03 -8.87
CA LYS A 68 3.95 -20.05 -8.25
C LYS A 68 3.10 -18.92 -7.65
N VAL A 69 3.42 -18.49 -6.42
CA VAL A 69 2.64 -17.45 -5.72
C VAL A 69 3.56 -16.34 -5.26
N VAL A 70 3.24 -15.11 -5.66
CA VAL A 70 3.82 -13.88 -5.11
C VAL A 70 2.71 -13.01 -4.55
N SER A 71 2.95 -12.33 -3.43
CA SER A 71 2.10 -11.22 -3.02
C SER A 71 2.66 -9.91 -3.54
N CYS A 72 1.81 -8.91 -3.72
CA CYS A 72 2.20 -7.55 -4.11
C CYS A 72 1.31 -6.54 -3.42
N ASP A 73 1.79 -5.32 -3.23
CA ASP A 73 1.12 -4.25 -2.50
C ASP A 73 0.82 -4.65 -1.04
N SER A 74 -0.29 -5.31 -0.78
CA SER A 74 -0.61 -5.90 0.53
C SER A 74 -0.10 -7.32 0.64
N SER A 75 0.74 -7.57 1.65
CA SER A 75 1.38 -8.87 1.88
C SER A 75 0.43 -9.88 2.49
N CYS A 76 0.78 -11.16 2.37
CA CYS A 76 0.17 -12.28 3.08
C CYS A 76 1.24 -13.05 3.86
N ASN A 77 0.79 -13.96 4.72
CA ASN A 77 1.64 -14.83 5.54
C ASN A 77 2.80 -15.44 4.71
N PRO A 78 4.05 -15.45 5.22
CA PRO A 78 5.21 -15.98 4.51
C PRO A 78 5.04 -17.42 4.01
N ALA A 79 4.26 -18.25 4.73
CA ALA A 79 3.96 -19.61 4.30
C ALA A 79 3.05 -19.69 3.06
N SER A 80 2.43 -18.56 2.68
CA SER A 80 1.44 -18.45 1.59
C SER A 80 2.02 -17.90 0.31
N ARG A 81 3.30 -17.52 0.28
CA ARG A 81 3.95 -16.87 -0.86
C ARG A 81 5.39 -17.34 -1.02
N MET A 82 5.93 -17.18 -2.21
CA MET A 82 7.36 -17.39 -2.47
C MET A 82 8.18 -16.13 -2.17
N THR A 83 7.65 -14.95 -2.48
CA THR A 83 8.21 -13.64 -2.10
C THR A 83 7.11 -12.57 -2.16
N HIS A 84 7.34 -11.42 -1.53
CA HIS A 84 6.47 -10.24 -1.59
C HIS A 84 7.09 -9.18 -2.51
N ILE A 85 6.28 -8.60 -3.39
CA ILE A 85 6.68 -7.45 -4.20
C ILE A 85 6.22 -6.20 -3.45
N ASN A 86 7.15 -5.57 -2.77
CA ASN A 86 6.89 -4.43 -1.91
C ASN A 86 7.11 -3.12 -2.69
N GLN A 87 6.10 -2.27 -2.76
CA GLN A 87 6.12 -0.99 -3.47
C GLN A 87 7.19 -0.04 -2.92
N ALA A 88 7.42 -0.07 -1.61
CA ALA A 88 8.44 0.73 -0.94
C ALA A 88 8.74 0.12 0.44
N GLY A 89 9.93 0.34 0.96
CA GLY A 89 10.31 -0.15 2.29
C GLY A 89 9.45 0.48 3.39
N VAL A 90 9.04 -0.34 4.36
CA VAL A 90 8.15 0.11 5.45
C VAL A 90 8.74 1.29 6.21
N GLN A 91 10.04 1.26 6.51
CA GLN A 91 10.72 2.32 7.25
C GLN A 91 10.80 3.62 6.44
N GLU A 92 11.07 3.53 5.13
CA GLU A 92 11.12 4.69 4.23
C GLU A 92 9.74 5.36 4.13
N VAL A 93 8.67 4.59 3.98
CA VAL A 93 7.30 5.13 3.97
C VAL A 93 6.98 5.81 5.29
N ALA A 94 7.22 5.13 6.42
CA ALA A 94 6.93 5.68 7.74
C ALA A 94 7.73 6.96 8.02
N GLN A 95 9.02 6.99 7.65
CA GLN A 95 9.86 8.17 7.83
C GLN A 95 9.38 9.36 6.99
N CYS A 96 9.05 9.13 5.70
CA CYS A 96 8.48 10.18 4.85
C CYS A 96 7.20 10.77 5.44
N LEU A 97 6.29 9.92 5.92
CA LEU A 97 5.01 10.36 6.49
C LEU A 97 5.19 11.14 7.80
N VAL A 98 6.09 10.70 8.68
CA VAL A 98 6.39 11.41 9.95
C VAL A 98 7.08 12.73 9.67
N ASP A 99 8.09 12.76 8.80
CA ASP A 99 8.81 13.99 8.48
C ASP A 99 7.90 15.02 7.79
N ALA A 100 7.04 14.58 6.86
CA ALA A 100 6.03 15.45 6.24
C ALA A 100 5.08 16.05 7.29
N THR A 101 4.61 15.22 8.21
CA THR A 101 3.74 15.67 9.31
C THR A 101 4.47 16.68 10.19
N TYR A 102 5.72 16.42 10.55
CA TYR A 102 6.55 17.34 11.34
C TYR A 102 6.74 18.67 10.64
N ASP A 103 7.12 18.67 9.38
CA ASP A 103 7.39 19.89 8.60
C ASP A 103 6.11 20.73 8.42
N LEU A 104 5.00 20.10 8.05
CA LEU A 104 3.72 20.78 7.85
C LEU A 104 3.11 21.32 9.15
N LEU A 105 3.34 20.66 10.28
CA LEU A 105 2.94 21.16 11.61
C LEU A 105 3.84 22.26 12.15
N GLY A 106 5.02 22.44 11.57
CA GLY A 106 6.07 23.28 12.17
C GLY A 106 6.63 22.69 13.47
N GLY A 107 6.63 21.38 13.59
CA GLY A 107 7.21 20.60 14.69
C GLY A 107 6.29 20.37 15.89
N GLU A 108 5.08 20.95 15.94
CA GLU A 108 4.19 20.81 17.10
C GLU A 108 2.70 20.91 16.74
N GLY A 109 1.86 20.16 17.44
CA GLY A 109 0.40 20.26 17.35
C GLY A 109 -0.31 18.91 17.30
N ASP A 110 -1.63 18.99 17.32
CA ASP A 110 -2.51 17.83 17.23
C ASP A 110 -2.68 17.37 15.78
N TRP A 111 -2.51 16.10 15.56
CA TRP A 111 -2.70 15.47 14.26
C TRP A 111 -3.31 14.07 14.38
N ALA A 112 -3.88 13.59 13.31
CA ALA A 112 -4.53 12.28 13.27
C ALA A 112 -4.08 11.48 12.05
N ILE A 113 -4.24 10.17 12.11
CA ILE A 113 -4.09 9.27 10.96
C ILE A 113 -5.48 8.85 10.49
N LEU A 114 -5.74 8.93 9.19
CA LEU A 114 -6.91 8.34 8.54
C LEU A 114 -6.45 7.18 7.67
N SER A 115 -6.58 5.97 8.19
CA SER A 115 -6.13 4.73 7.55
C SER A 115 -7.24 4.04 6.75
N ALA A 116 -6.89 2.94 6.08
CA ALA A 116 -7.82 2.04 5.39
C ALA A 116 -8.59 1.18 6.41
N THR A 117 -8.52 -0.14 6.30
CA THR A 117 -9.15 -1.04 7.27
C THR A 117 -8.25 -1.28 8.49
N SER A 118 -8.84 -1.63 9.62
CA SER A 118 -8.08 -1.97 10.84
C SER A 118 -7.22 -3.24 10.71
N ILE A 119 -7.42 -4.03 9.67
CA ILE A 119 -6.67 -5.26 9.38
C ILE A 119 -5.72 -5.11 8.17
N ALA A 120 -5.65 -3.91 7.57
CA ALA A 120 -4.81 -3.67 6.41
C ALA A 120 -3.32 -3.84 6.75
N THR A 121 -2.67 -4.82 6.14
CA THR A 121 -1.32 -5.25 6.50
C THR A 121 -0.27 -4.16 6.26
N ASN A 122 -0.31 -3.52 5.08
CA ASN A 122 0.65 -2.48 4.71
C ASN A 122 0.49 -1.23 5.57
N GLN A 123 -0.72 -0.65 5.68
CA GLN A 123 -0.94 0.54 6.50
C GLN A 123 -0.61 0.30 7.98
N ASN A 124 -0.98 -0.85 8.53
CA ASN A 124 -0.65 -1.17 9.92
C ASN A 124 0.87 -1.25 10.14
N ALA A 125 1.62 -1.85 9.21
CA ALA A 125 3.08 -1.88 9.28
C ALA A 125 3.69 -0.47 9.25
N TRP A 126 3.19 0.42 8.37
CA TRP A 126 3.64 1.82 8.32
C TRP A 126 3.29 2.58 9.59
N ILE A 127 2.06 2.43 10.10
CA ILE A 127 1.60 3.10 11.33
C ILE A 127 2.43 2.64 12.54
N ASP A 128 2.75 1.36 12.64
CA ASP A 128 3.57 0.86 13.74
C ASP A 128 5.02 1.37 13.63
N ALA A 129 5.59 1.42 12.43
CA ALA A 129 6.88 2.05 12.22
C ALA A 129 6.86 3.56 12.51
N MET A 130 5.80 4.29 12.13
CA MET A 130 5.61 5.69 12.50
C MET A 130 5.59 5.88 14.01
N LYS A 131 4.88 5.03 14.76
CA LYS A 131 4.85 5.08 16.23
C LYS A 131 6.24 4.89 16.86
N GLU A 132 7.07 4.01 16.27
CA GLU A 132 8.45 3.85 16.73
C GLU A 132 9.30 5.10 16.47
N ILE A 133 9.19 5.69 15.27
CA ILE A 133 9.89 6.92 14.90
C ILE A 133 9.47 8.08 15.82
N LEU A 134 8.20 8.19 16.15
CA LEU A 134 7.65 9.24 17.02
C LEU A 134 8.16 9.20 18.46
N LYS A 135 8.86 8.15 18.88
CA LYS A 135 9.53 8.07 20.20
C LYS A 135 10.79 8.96 20.29
N ASP A 136 11.33 9.41 19.14
CA ASP A 136 12.45 10.33 19.11
C ASP A 136 12.04 11.69 19.70
N GLU A 137 12.92 12.28 20.50
CA GLU A 137 12.71 13.56 21.17
C GLU A 137 12.39 14.70 20.18
N LYS A 138 12.86 14.61 18.94
CA LYS A 138 12.54 15.54 17.85
C LYS A 138 11.04 15.72 17.68
N TYR A 139 10.26 14.65 17.85
CA TYR A 139 8.81 14.63 17.59
C TYR A 139 7.96 14.78 18.86
N ALA A 140 8.57 15.02 20.02
CA ALA A 140 7.89 15.01 21.32
C ALA A 140 6.72 16.00 21.46
N LYS A 141 6.65 17.03 20.60
CA LYS A 141 5.57 18.03 20.60
C LYS A 141 4.46 17.73 19.56
N MET A 142 4.61 16.68 18.79
CA MET A 142 3.59 16.20 17.86
C MET A 142 2.65 15.26 18.61
N ASN A 143 1.38 15.64 18.71
CA ASN A 143 0.39 14.85 19.43
C ASN A 143 -0.51 14.07 18.46
N LEU A 144 -0.24 12.78 18.31
CA LEU A 144 -1.13 11.88 17.56
C LEU A 144 -2.37 11.61 18.41
N VAL A 145 -3.49 12.25 18.06
CA VAL A 145 -4.73 12.19 18.87
C VAL A 145 -5.61 10.98 18.56
N GLU A 146 -5.60 10.52 17.31
CA GLU A 146 -6.42 9.36 16.90
C GLU A 146 -5.89 8.71 15.62
N ILE A 147 -6.22 7.41 15.48
CA ILE A 147 -6.11 6.64 14.24
C ILE A 147 -7.52 6.22 13.86
N ALA A 148 -8.08 6.84 12.82
CA ALA A 148 -9.39 6.54 12.27
C ALA A 148 -9.27 5.61 11.06
N TYR A 149 -10.33 4.87 10.76
CA TYR A 149 -10.35 3.85 9.70
C TYR A 149 -11.52 4.09 8.75
N GLY A 150 -11.20 4.52 7.54
CA GLY A 150 -12.17 4.80 6.47
C GLY A 150 -12.53 3.58 5.61
N ASP A 151 -11.94 2.40 5.88
CA ASP A 151 -12.15 1.12 5.20
C ASP A 151 -11.91 1.16 3.67
N ASP A 152 -11.12 2.13 3.20
CA ASP A 152 -10.96 2.46 1.78
C ASP A 152 -12.29 2.75 1.04
N GLU A 153 -13.31 3.15 1.80
CA GLU A 153 -14.58 3.62 1.29
C GLU A 153 -14.65 5.15 1.37
N GLN A 154 -15.01 5.78 0.24
CA GLN A 154 -15.01 7.23 0.16
C GLN A 154 -15.96 7.89 1.16
N GLN A 155 -17.21 7.40 1.28
CA GLN A 155 -18.18 8.00 2.19
C GLN A 155 -17.77 7.82 3.64
N LYS A 156 -17.29 6.64 4.02
CA LYS A 156 -16.80 6.39 5.37
C LYS A 156 -15.57 7.25 5.69
N SER A 157 -14.63 7.40 4.77
CA SER A 157 -13.47 8.28 4.95
C SER A 157 -13.87 9.75 5.12
N VAL A 158 -14.92 10.21 4.43
CA VAL A 158 -15.51 11.55 4.62
C VAL A 158 -16.12 11.66 6.03
N ASP A 159 -16.88 10.67 6.47
CA ASP A 159 -17.54 10.68 7.78
C ASP A 159 -16.50 10.63 8.93
N GLU A 160 -15.47 9.80 8.81
CA GLU A 160 -14.35 9.75 9.76
C GLU A 160 -13.58 11.08 9.81
N THR A 161 -13.35 11.72 8.66
CA THR A 161 -12.71 13.04 8.60
C THR A 161 -13.53 14.08 9.38
N LYS A 162 -14.84 14.11 9.18
CA LYS A 162 -15.75 15.01 9.92
C LYS A 162 -15.79 14.71 11.41
N ALA A 163 -15.75 13.43 11.78
CA ALA A 163 -15.68 13.01 13.17
C ALA A 163 -14.39 13.48 13.84
N LEU A 164 -13.23 13.35 13.16
CA LEU A 164 -11.95 13.86 13.64
C LEU A 164 -12.00 15.37 13.88
N LEU A 165 -12.54 16.14 12.95
CA LEU A 165 -12.66 17.61 13.06
C LEU A 165 -13.58 18.01 14.21
N GLN A 166 -14.67 17.25 14.45
CA GLN A 166 -15.62 17.51 15.53
C GLN A 166 -15.05 17.14 16.90
N ASN A 167 -14.39 15.99 17.00
CA ASN A 167 -13.88 15.47 18.27
C ASN A 167 -12.61 16.19 18.72
N TYR A 168 -11.80 16.69 17.78
CA TYR A 168 -10.52 17.34 18.03
C TYR A 168 -10.50 18.77 17.46
N PRO A 169 -11.09 19.77 18.16
CA PRO A 169 -11.19 21.14 17.64
C PRO A 169 -9.83 21.83 17.38
N ASN A 170 -8.76 21.30 17.96
CA ASN A 170 -7.39 21.81 17.79
C ASN A 170 -6.59 21.02 16.75
N LEU A 171 -7.23 20.07 16.01
CA LEU A 171 -6.58 19.29 14.99
C LEU A 171 -6.01 20.18 13.89
N LYS A 172 -4.73 20.01 13.59
CA LYS A 172 -4.01 20.81 12.59
C LYS A 172 -3.68 20.03 11.34
N LEU A 173 -3.61 18.69 11.43
CA LEU A 173 -3.21 17.86 10.29
C LEU A 173 -3.84 16.48 10.33
N ILE A 174 -4.21 15.98 9.15
CA ILE A 174 -4.61 14.60 8.90
C ILE A 174 -3.58 13.98 7.95
N ASN A 175 -2.90 12.93 8.42
CA ASN A 175 -2.04 12.09 7.60
C ASN A 175 -2.83 10.84 7.16
N ALA A 176 -3.05 10.69 5.86
CA ALA A 176 -3.82 9.57 5.33
C ALA A 176 -2.94 8.68 4.44
N PRO A 177 -2.46 7.52 4.95
CA PRO A 177 -1.64 6.59 4.19
C PRO A 177 -2.48 5.70 3.25
N THR A 178 -3.47 6.26 2.58
CA THR A 178 -4.37 5.59 1.64
C THR A 178 -4.93 6.57 0.61
N THR A 179 -4.97 6.18 -0.67
CA THR A 179 -5.47 7.02 -1.76
C THR A 179 -6.91 7.47 -1.58
N VAL A 180 -7.77 6.63 -1.05
CA VAL A 180 -9.18 6.97 -0.79
C VAL A 180 -9.28 7.95 0.38
N GLY A 181 -8.58 7.66 1.47
CA GLY A 181 -8.61 8.49 2.68
C GLY A 181 -8.06 9.90 2.45
N ILE A 182 -6.91 10.03 1.75
CA ILE A 182 -6.31 11.34 1.49
C ILE A 182 -7.21 12.21 0.62
N ALA A 183 -7.82 11.65 -0.43
CA ALA A 183 -8.73 12.38 -1.30
C ALA A 183 -10.00 12.79 -0.56
N ALA A 184 -10.58 11.91 0.25
CA ALA A 184 -11.75 12.21 1.07
C ALA A 184 -11.47 13.29 2.12
N ALA A 185 -10.33 13.20 2.83
CA ALA A 185 -9.91 14.23 3.79
C ALA A 185 -9.69 15.59 3.12
N ALA A 186 -8.94 15.63 2.04
CA ALA A 186 -8.68 16.86 1.29
C ALA A 186 -9.97 17.50 0.77
N LYS A 187 -10.89 16.69 0.29
CA LYS A 187 -12.22 17.15 -0.14
C LYS A 187 -12.99 17.79 1.01
N VAL A 188 -13.07 17.17 2.17
CA VAL A 188 -13.77 17.71 3.34
C VAL A 188 -13.15 19.04 3.77
N ILE A 189 -11.81 19.12 3.87
CA ILE A 189 -11.11 20.35 4.24
C ILE A 189 -11.40 21.47 3.24
N THR A 190 -11.48 21.15 1.95
CA THR A 190 -11.80 22.13 0.89
C THR A 190 -13.25 22.55 0.95
N ASP A 191 -14.20 21.61 1.01
CA ASP A 191 -15.63 21.89 1.00
C ASP A 191 -16.08 22.70 2.23
N GLU A 192 -15.44 22.49 3.39
CA GLU A 192 -15.74 23.21 4.63
C GLU A 192 -14.93 24.50 4.80
N GLY A 193 -14.06 24.84 3.82
CA GLY A 193 -13.25 26.10 3.85
C GLY A 193 -12.23 26.12 4.98
N LEU A 194 -11.66 24.97 5.32
CA LEU A 194 -10.69 24.78 6.40
C LEU A 194 -9.23 24.83 5.95
N GLN A 195 -8.96 25.16 4.66
CA GLN A 195 -7.60 25.30 4.13
C GLN A 195 -6.84 26.34 4.96
N GLY A 196 -5.60 26.01 5.32
CA GLY A 196 -4.75 26.81 6.19
C GLY A 196 -5.04 26.68 7.69
N LYS A 197 -6.12 25.96 8.07
CA LYS A 197 -6.38 25.60 9.46
C LYS A 197 -6.05 24.13 9.70
N VAL A 198 -6.47 23.27 8.79
CA VAL A 198 -6.16 21.84 8.81
C VAL A 198 -5.51 21.47 7.48
N ILE A 199 -4.40 20.78 7.56
CA ILE A 199 -3.60 20.33 6.42
C ILE A 199 -3.80 18.84 6.23
N VAL A 200 -3.78 18.38 4.99
CA VAL A 200 -3.80 16.95 4.63
C VAL A 200 -2.48 16.58 3.98
N THR A 201 -1.93 15.45 4.33
CA THR A 201 -0.80 14.80 3.65
C THR A 201 -0.94 13.29 3.72
N GLY A 202 -0.08 12.54 3.08
CA GLY A 202 -0.12 11.09 3.12
C GLY A 202 0.33 10.45 1.81
N LEU A 203 -0.33 9.35 1.46
CA LEU A 203 -0.10 8.61 0.23
C LEU A 203 -1.26 8.82 -0.73
N GLY A 204 -0.99 9.27 -1.94
CA GLY A 204 -2.04 9.62 -2.88
C GLY A 204 -1.66 9.39 -4.34
N LEU A 205 -2.60 9.71 -5.24
CA LEU A 205 -2.39 9.64 -6.67
C LEU A 205 -2.65 11.04 -7.29
N PRO A 206 -1.73 11.54 -8.12
CA PRO A 206 -1.85 12.88 -8.71
C PRO A 206 -3.18 13.10 -9.44
N SER A 207 -3.71 12.06 -10.11
CA SER A 207 -4.99 12.14 -10.83
C SER A 207 -6.21 12.35 -9.91
N GLU A 208 -6.11 12.06 -8.63
CA GLU A 208 -7.18 12.20 -7.65
C GLU A 208 -6.96 13.40 -6.73
N MET A 209 -5.71 13.82 -6.59
CA MET A 209 -5.32 14.87 -5.65
C MET A 209 -5.05 16.23 -6.30
N ALA A 210 -4.92 16.30 -7.63
CA ALA A 210 -4.49 17.51 -8.33
C ALA A 210 -5.28 18.78 -7.94
N GLU A 211 -6.60 18.68 -7.78
CA GLU A 211 -7.44 19.84 -7.42
C GLU A 211 -7.20 20.32 -5.97
N PHE A 212 -6.75 19.45 -5.08
CA PHE A 212 -6.50 19.75 -3.67
C PHE A 212 -5.06 20.21 -3.39
N MET A 213 -4.18 20.13 -4.40
CA MET A 213 -2.75 20.45 -4.32
C MET A 213 -2.41 21.77 -5.00
N THR A 214 -3.39 22.46 -5.59
CA THR A 214 -3.19 23.69 -6.35
C THR A 214 -3.80 24.91 -5.65
N GLY A 215 -3.35 26.12 -6.06
CA GLY A 215 -3.80 27.38 -5.48
C GLY A 215 -2.87 27.91 -4.39
N ASP A 216 -3.23 29.08 -3.83
CA ASP A 216 -2.38 29.79 -2.87
C ASP A 216 -2.36 29.12 -1.47
N ASN A 217 -3.38 28.31 -1.18
CA ASN A 217 -3.53 27.65 0.11
C ASN A 217 -4.18 26.25 -0.08
N PRO A 218 -3.45 25.29 -0.63
CA PRO A 218 -3.99 23.97 -0.93
C PRO A 218 -4.32 23.18 0.34
N ALA A 219 -5.36 22.35 0.28
CA ALA A 219 -5.68 21.44 1.38
C ALA A 219 -4.57 20.40 1.61
N CYS A 220 -3.90 19.97 0.53
CA CYS A 220 -2.77 19.05 0.55
C CYS A 220 -1.58 19.71 -0.14
N PRO A 221 -0.63 20.30 0.57
CA PRO A 221 0.53 20.95 -0.04
C PRO A 221 1.44 19.99 -0.80
N TYR A 222 1.64 18.80 -0.27
CA TYR A 222 2.35 17.70 -0.93
C TYR A 222 1.97 16.35 -0.31
N MET A 223 2.23 15.31 -1.06
CA MET A 223 2.00 13.91 -0.70
C MET A 223 3.07 13.02 -1.29
N PHE A 224 3.09 11.75 -0.90
CA PHE A 224 4.00 10.77 -1.46
C PHE A 224 3.24 9.71 -2.25
N LEU A 225 3.96 9.06 -3.15
CA LEU A 225 3.42 7.97 -3.96
C LEU A 225 4.52 7.02 -4.41
N TRP A 226 4.09 5.91 -4.98
CA TRP A 226 4.86 5.04 -5.88
C TRP A 226 4.04 4.82 -7.15
N ASN A 227 4.67 4.27 -8.18
CA ASN A 227 3.95 3.95 -9.40
C ASN A 227 3.27 2.56 -9.28
N PRO A 228 1.95 2.46 -9.10
CA PRO A 228 1.27 1.18 -8.98
C PRO A 228 1.37 0.31 -10.24
N ILE A 229 1.58 0.91 -11.42
CA ILE A 229 1.83 0.15 -12.65
C ILE A 229 3.15 -0.62 -12.54
N ASP A 230 4.19 -0.03 -11.93
CA ASP A 230 5.48 -0.70 -11.74
C ASP A 230 5.40 -1.81 -10.68
N VAL A 231 4.52 -1.71 -9.68
CA VAL A 231 4.21 -2.83 -8.77
C VAL A 231 3.71 -4.03 -9.57
N GLY A 232 2.72 -3.82 -10.43
CA GLY A 232 2.18 -4.86 -11.29
C GLY A 232 3.21 -5.43 -12.26
N ARG A 233 4.03 -4.56 -12.89
CA ARG A 233 5.12 -4.99 -13.77
C ARG A 233 6.14 -5.87 -13.03
N SER A 234 6.55 -5.46 -11.84
CA SER A 234 7.53 -6.16 -11.02
C SER A 234 7.01 -7.53 -10.57
N ALA A 235 5.73 -7.61 -10.18
CA ALA A 235 5.08 -8.87 -9.85
C ALA A 235 5.05 -9.83 -11.05
N ALA A 236 4.76 -9.31 -12.25
CA ALA A 236 4.78 -10.11 -13.48
C ALA A 236 6.18 -10.61 -13.81
N TYR A 237 7.21 -9.76 -13.75
CA TYR A 237 8.59 -10.18 -13.99
C TYR A 237 9.05 -11.25 -13.03
N ALA A 238 8.84 -11.07 -11.72
CA ALA A 238 9.22 -12.06 -10.71
C ALA A 238 8.48 -13.39 -10.94
N LEU A 239 7.19 -13.33 -11.24
CA LEU A 239 6.39 -14.54 -11.47
C LEU A 239 6.84 -15.31 -12.72
N ILE A 240 7.20 -14.62 -13.80
CA ILE A 240 7.76 -15.23 -15.02
C ILE A 240 9.06 -15.96 -14.68
N GLU A 241 9.99 -15.33 -13.96
CA GLU A 241 11.24 -15.95 -13.55
C GLU A 241 11.02 -17.18 -12.66
N MET A 242 10.03 -17.14 -11.78
CA MET A 242 9.66 -18.29 -10.93
C MET A 242 9.06 -19.43 -11.75
N VAL A 243 8.19 -19.14 -12.70
CA VAL A 243 7.59 -20.14 -13.60
C VAL A 243 8.64 -20.80 -14.47
N ASN A 244 9.63 -20.02 -14.93
CA ASN A 244 10.76 -20.51 -15.74
C ASN A 244 11.82 -21.24 -14.89
N GLY A 245 11.73 -21.18 -13.56
CA GLY A 245 12.65 -21.86 -12.64
C GLY A 245 13.97 -21.12 -12.39
N SER A 246 14.10 -19.87 -12.82
CA SER A 246 15.28 -19.01 -12.60
C SER A 246 15.24 -18.25 -11.29
N LEU A 247 14.09 -18.17 -10.62
CA LEU A 247 13.89 -17.54 -9.32
C LEU A 247 13.10 -18.46 -8.40
N THR A 248 13.53 -18.57 -7.14
CA THR A 248 12.81 -19.34 -6.11
C THR A 248 12.19 -18.45 -5.04
N GLY A 249 12.66 -17.21 -4.92
CA GLY A 249 12.30 -16.28 -3.85
C GLY A 249 13.20 -16.37 -2.63
N ALA A 250 14.36 -17.04 -2.72
CA ALA A 250 15.32 -17.10 -1.63
C ALA A 250 16.11 -15.79 -1.49
N THR A 251 16.40 -15.41 -0.25
CA THR A 251 17.21 -14.22 0.05
C THR A 251 18.56 -14.25 -0.70
N GLY A 252 18.92 -13.14 -1.32
CA GLY A 252 20.15 -12.96 -2.08
C GLY A 252 20.03 -13.31 -3.56
N GLU A 253 18.96 -13.93 -4.00
CA GLU A 253 18.70 -14.10 -5.43
C GLU A 253 18.44 -12.74 -6.09
N SER A 254 18.81 -12.63 -7.35
CA SER A 254 18.54 -11.44 -8.16
C SER A 254 18.28 -11.83 -9.60
N PHE A 255 17.56 -10.99 -10.31
CA PHE A 255 17.35 -11.09 -11.75
C PHE A 255 17.27 -9.70 -12.37
N THR A 256 17.60 -9.60 -13.65
CA THR A 256 17.43 -8.37 -14.42
C THR A 256 16.27 -8.55 -15.39
N ALA A 257 15.24 -7.75 -15.20
CA ALA A 257 14.05 -7.78 -16.03
C ALA A 257 14.33 -7.20 -17.45
N LYS A 258 13.43 -7.48 -18.37
CA LYS A 258 13.54 -7.02 -19.77
C LYS A 258 13.62 -5.49 -19.90
N ASN A 259 13.07 -4.75 -18.94
CA ASN A 259 13.17 -3.28 -18.88
C ASN A 259 14.55 -2.77 -18.38
N GLY A 260 15.48 -3.66 -18.07
CA GLY A 260 16.83 -3.34 -17.58
C GLY A 260 16.94 -3.15 -16.07
N THR A 261 15.83 -3.23 -15.32
CA THR A 261 15.84 -3.12 -13.86
C THR A 261 16.32 -4.42 -13.22
N THR A 262 17.27 -4.33 -12.30
CA THR A 262 17.70 -5.47 -11.47
C THR A 262 16.93 -5.48 -10.16
N TYR A 263 16.31 -6.62 -9.89
CA TYR A 263 15.54 -6.88 -8.66
C TYR A 263 16.33 -7.85 -7.79
N THR A 264 16.36 -7.58 -6.49
CA THR A 264 17.05 -8.43 -5.50
C THR A 264 16.06 -8.85 -4.42
N VAL A 265 16.07 -10.14 -4.09
CA VAL A 265 15.26 -10.71 -3.02
C VAL A 265 15.97 -10.48 -1.69
N THR A 266 15.29 -9.84 -0.75
CA THR A 266 15.79 -9.53 0.58
C THR A 266 14.91 -10.14 1.66
N ASP A 267 15.36 -10.11 2.91
CA ASP A 267 14.55 -10.53 4.06
C ASP A 267 13.44 -9.50 4.31
N ALA A 268 12.19 -9.95 4.41
CA ALA A 268 11.04 -9.10 4.69
C ALA A 268 10.86 -8.77 6.18
N GLY A 269 11.63 -9.43 7.06
CA GLY A 269 11.53 -9.24 8.51
C GLY A 269 10.35 -9.98 9.18
N ASP A 270 9.52 -10.66 8.41
CA ASP A 270 8.35 -11.43 8.86
C ASP A 270 8.56 -12.96 8.79
N GLY A 271 9.80 -13.38 8.51
CA GLY A 271 10.16 -14.78 8.28
C GLY A 271 10.04 -15.20 6.81
N GLY A 272 9.64 -14.32 5.92
CA GLY A 272 9.63 -14.49 4.48
C GLY A 272 10.59 -13.53 3.78
N THR A 273 10.42 -13.41 2.47
CA THR A 273 11.26 -12.55 1.63
C THR A 273 10.45 -11.52 0.87
N GLU A 274 11.13 -10.46 0.43
CA GLU A 274 10.53 -9.39 -0.39
C GLU A 274 11.49 -8.89 -1.48
N ILE A 275 10.91 -8.25 -2.47
CA ILE A 275 11.59 -7.43 -3.46
C ILE A 275 11.06 -6.02 -3.31
N ILE A 276 11.87 -5.08 -2.84
CA ILE A 276 11.52 -3.67 -2.72
C ILE A 276 11.75 -2.99 -4.07
N ILE A 277 10.70 -2.33 -4.60
CA ILE A 277 10.76 -1.68 -5.91
C ILE A 277 11.53 -0.37 -5.83
N GLY A 278 11.31 0.40 -4.77
CA GLY A 278 12.01 1.66 -4.53
C GLY A 278 11.42 2.43 -3.36
N PRO A 279 12.02 3.59 -3.00
CA PRO A 279 11.45 4.48 -2.01
C PRO A 279 10.18 5.16 -2.56
N PRO A 280 9.27 5.64 -1.68
CA PRO A 280 8.22 6.55 -2.12
C PRO A 280 8.84 7.87 -2.59
N PHE A 281 8.15 8.58 -3.47
CA PHE A 281 8.57 9.89 -3.99
C PHE A 281 7.45 10.92 -3.87
N GLU A 282 7.81 12.22 -3.78
CA GLU A 282 6.92 13.38 -3.70
C GLU A 282 6.31 13.73 -5.07
#